data_a02a5ba91d36ea2214fb588be81a0e7f
#
_entry.id   a02a5ba91d36ea2214fb588be81a0e7f
#
_cell.length_a   1.000
_cell.length_b   1.000
_cell.length_c   1.000
_cell.angle_alpha   90.00
_cell.angle_beta   90.00
_cell.angle_gamma   90.00
#
_symmetry.space_group_name_H-M   'P 1'
#
loop_
_entity.id
_entity.type
_entity.pdbx_description
1 polymer ?
#
loop_
_entity_poly.entity_id
_entity_poly.type
_entity_poly.pdbx_seq_one_letter_code
_entity_poly.pdbx_strand_id
1 'polypeptide(L)'
;MKFYKVHFSCLILLFVFATNYAQQLPPIVKYSKDIYNAGIQNWMISQDNQRFMYFANNEGLLEYNGSKWILYPSPNETIIRSVKCINDKIYTGAFMEFGYWQRAANGELFYTSLSKSIKSKIKDDEQFWGIFPFDNYILFQSLEKIYVYNTKTKSFTIIEPNSTINKAFKTSNGIYYQTSNGLYEIDQGKGKLFLSNEIINNNKLINIFETSEGMLLVTQKQGIFKFKNGVFSNFQTTIDNDIKQTNIYSSYMLSDESIALGSISNGIFILSKEGRKLYHITQNSGLSNNTALSLYEDLDKNLWIGLDNGINCINLNSPINSYLDNTGILGAIYTSVTHNNKLYIGTNQGLFFKDLNATDKFEFVQNTKGQVWSLYSFQNTLFCGHDSGTFIVNGANANLIFSGSGTWKFEPYLNGSNYMLQGNYNGISVLEKKNNSWIFKNKIAGFNYS
;
A
#
# COMPACT_ATOMS: atom_id res chain seq x y z
N MET A 1 12.51 67.38 -21.57
CA MET A 1 12.05 66.70 -20.38
C MET A 1 11.48 65.35 -20.79
N LYS A 2 12.24 64.25 -20.64
CA LYS A 2 11.81 62.88 -21.04
C LYS A 2 11.35 62.18 -19.75
N PHE A 3 10.09 61.78 -19.71
CA PHE A 3 9.53 60.93 -18.65
C PHE A 3 9.87 59.50 -18.91
N TYR A 4 10.63 58.83 -18.00
CA TYR A 4 10.82 57.41 -17.96
C TYR A 4 9.66 56.76 -17.24
N LYS A 5 8.90 55.89 -17.95
CA LYS A 5 7.91 55.01 -17.34
C LYS A 5 8.65 53.80 -16.76
N VAL A 6 8.66 53.71 -15.44
CA VAL A 6 9.11 52.51 -14.71
C VAL A 6 7.99 51.50 -14.74
N HIS A 7 8.19 50.39 -15.44
CA HIS A 7 7.28 49.22 -15.38
C HIS A 7 7.66 48.38 -14.19
N PHE A 8 6.80 48.39 -13.16
CA PHE A 8 6.90 47.50 -12.00
C PHE A 8 6.28 46.17 -12.40
N SER A 9 7.11 45.20 -12.80
CA SER A 9 6.68 43.83 -13.04
C SER A 9 6.57 43.13 -11.66
N CYS A 10 5.34 42.96 -11.16
CA CYS A 10 5.05 42.10 -10.04
C CYS A 10 5.24 40.64 -10.49
N LEU A 11 6.35 40.03 -10.09
CA LEU A 11 6.59 38.61 -10.23
C LEU A 11 5.81 37.93 -9.11
N ILE A 12 4.61 37.42 -9.40
CA ILE A 12 3.85 36.57 -8.50
C ILE A 12 4.51 35.20 -8.54
N LEU A 13 5.35 34.91 -7.54
CA LEU A 13 5.83 33.55 -7.24
C LEU A 13 4.63 32.77 -6.72
N LEU A 14 4.00 31.98 -7.58
CA LEU A 14 3.09 30.90 -7.19
C LEU A 14 3.90 29.82 -6.47
N PHE A 15 3.98 29.92 -5.15
CA PHE A 15 4.38 28.77 -4.31
C PHE A 15 3.27 27.72 -4.42
N VAL A 16 3.48 26.75 -5.29
CA VAL A 16 2.74 25.49 -5.26
C VAL A 16 3.17 24.79 -3.98
N PHE A 17 2.43 24.96 -2.92
CA PHE A 17 2.55 24.11 -1.73
C PHE A 17 2.13 22.71 -2.15
N ALA A 18 3.11 21.87 -2.45
CA ALA A 18 2.89 20.42 -2.49
C ALA A 18 2.52 20.00 -1.06
N THR A 19 1.23 19.86 -0.80
CA THR A 19 0.73 19.35 0.47
C THR A 19 1.06 17.87 0.54
N ASN A 20 2.25 17.54 1.05
CA ASN A 20 2.57 16.18 1.45
C ASN A 20 1.72 15.85 2.67
N TYR A 21 0.65 15.10 2.47
CA TYR A 21 -0.18 14.59 3.55
C TYR A 21 0.57 13.44 4.21
N ALA A 22 0.98 13.60 5.45
CA ALA A 22 1.39 12.49 6.29
C ALA A 22 0.14 11.67 6.60
N GLN A 23 0.11 10.42 6.16
CA GLN A 23 -1.01 9.50 6.35
C GLN A 23 -0.65 8.47 7.42
N GLN A 24 -1.59 8.12 8.30
CA GLN A 24 -1.45 6.91 9.10
C GLN A 24 -1.54 5.71 8.18
N LEU A 25 -0.56 4.84 8.24
CA LEU A 25 -0.45 3.69 7.35
C LEU A 25 -0.42 2.40 8.15
N PRO A 26 -1.02 1.32 7.62
CA PRO A 26 -0.81 0.00 8.16
C PRO A 26 0.68 -0.38 8.08
N PRO A 27 1.15 -1.32 8.92
CA PRO A 27 2.54 -1.75 8.91
C PRO A 27 2.96 -2.29 7.54
N ILE A 28 4.12 -1.85 7.07
CA ILE A 28 4.71 -2.25 5.79
C ILE A 28 6.03 -2.96 6.06
N VAL A 29 6.12 -4.23 5.68
CA VAL A 29 7.36 -4.98 5.68
C VAL A 29 8.01 -4.87 4.30
N LYS A 30 9.31 -4.56 4.28
CA LYS A 30 10.10 -4.37 3.05
C LYS A 30 11.10 -5.49 2.90
N TYR A 31 11.11 -6.12 1.74
CA TYR A 31 12.10 -7.11 1.35
C TYR A 31 12.89 -6.55 0.16
N SER A 32 14.14 -6.17 0.40
CA SER A 32 15.08 -5.75 -0.65
C SER A 32 15.66 -6.97 -1.35
N LYS A 33 16.26 -6.76 -2.54
CA LYS A 33 16.94 -7.83 -3.26
C LYS A 33 18.03 -8.54 -2.44
N ASP A 34 18.70 -7.80 -1.53
CA ASP A 34 19.74 -8.35 -0.67
C ASP A 34 19.19 -9.28 0.42
N ILE A 35 17.89 -9.17 0.75
CA ILE A 35 17.21 -10.07 1.69
C ILE A 35 16.80 -11.36 0.97
N TYR A 36 16.25 -11.28 -0.25
CA TYR A 36 15.76 -12.44 -0.96
C TYR A 36 16.73 -13.01 -2.00
N ASN A 37 17.88 -12.39 -2.24
CA ASN A 37 18.97 -12.85 -3.10
C ASN A 37 18.50 -13.26 -4.51
N ALA A 38 17.76 -12.38 -5.20
CA ALA A 38 17.25 -12.59 -6.55
C ALA A 38 17.16 -11.27 -7.33
N GLY A 39 16.66 -11.32 -8.56
CA GLY A 39 16.46 -10.13 -9.40
C GLY A 39 15.50 -9.13 -8.78
N ILE A 40 15.64 -7.85 -9.17
CA ILE A 40 14.89 -6.75 -8.55
C ILE A 40 13.39 -6.75 -8.87
N GLN A 41 12.99 -7.23 -10.07
CA GLN A 41 11.62 -7.15 -10.56
C GLN A 41 10.81 -8.41 -10.24
N ASN A 42 9.57 -8.19 -9.75
CA ASN A 42 8.65 -9.25 -9.35
C ASN A 42 7.31 -9.08 -10.08
N TRP A 43 7.13 -9.86 -11.15
CA TRP A 43 6.08 -9.67 -12.17
C TRP A 43 4.72 -10.21 -11.79
N MET A 44 4.67 -11.29 -11.02
CA MET A 44 3.44 -11.92 -10.57
C MET A 44 3.67 -12.62 -9.24
N ILE A 45 2.62 -12.74 -8.43
CA ILE A 45 2.66 -13.34 -7.09
C ILE A 45 1.57 -14.41 -7.01
N SER A 46 1.86 -15.50 -6.34
CA SER A 46 0.89 -16.54 -6.02
C SER A 46 1.23 -17.17 -4.66
N GLN A 47 0.26 -17.80 -4.03
CA GLN A 47 0.43 -18.54 -2.78
C GLN A 47 -0.12 -19.95 -2.94
N ASP A 48 0.52 -20.93 -2.32
CA ASP A 48 0.00 -22.30 -2.23
C ASP A 48 -0.84 -22.52 -0.95
N ASN A 49 -1.41 -23.71 -0.82
CA ASN A 49 -2.21 -24.09 0.33
C ASN A 49 -1.39 -24.28 1.62
N GLN A 50 -0.08 -24.38 1.53
CA GLN A 50 0.85 -24.46 2.65
C GLN A 50 1.33 -23.07 3.11
N ARG A 51 0.78 -22.00 2.49
CA ARG A 51 1.09 -20.59 2.72
C ARG A 51 2.45 -20.14 2.23
N PHE A 52 3.12 -20.92 1.37
CA PHE A 52 4.34 -20.47 0.72
C PHE A 52 3.99 -19.47 -0.37
N MET A 53 4.72 -18.36 -0.40
CA MET A 53 4.58 -17.34 -1.42
C MET A 53 5.55 -17.60 -2.57
N TYR A 54 5.07 -17.41 -3.78
CA TYR A 54 5.86 -17.58 -4.99
C TYR A 54 5.80 -16.32 -5.84
N PHE A 55 6.97 -15.90 -6.31
CA PHE A 55 7.12 -14.70 -7.13
C PHE A 55 7.75 -15.04 -8.47
N ALA A 56 7.14 -14.57 -9.55
CA ALA A 56 7.75 -14.59 -10.87
C ALA A 56 8.83 -13.50 -10.92
N ASN A 57 10.10 -13.89 -10.86
CA ASN A 57 11.23 -12.98 -10.75
C ASN A 57 12.12 -13.04 -12.00
N ASN A 58 12.91 -12.00 -12.21
CA ASN A 58 13.83 -11.93 -13.36
C ASN A 58 14.85 -13.07 -13.40
N GLU A 59 15.23 -13.63 -12.27
CA GLU A 59 16.23 -14.69 -12.17
C GLU A 59 15.63 -16.09 -11.99
N GLY A 60 14.31 -16.20 -11.86
CA GLY A 60 13.65 -17.50 -11.70
C GLY A 60 12.37 -17.46 -10.87
N LEU A 61 12.01 -18.61 -10.32
CA LEU A 61 10.92 -18.76 -9.36
C LEU A 61 11.48 -18.48 -7.95
N LEU A 62 11.01 -17.41 -7.32
CA LEU A 62 11.40 -17.07 -5.97
C LEU A 62 10.32 -17.56 -5.00
N GLU A 63 10.72 -18.34 -4.01
CA GLU A 63 9.86 -18.90 -2.95
C GLU A 63 10.13 -18.22 -1.62
N TYR A 64 9.07 -17.95 -0.84
CA TYR A 64 9.15 -17.51 0.55
C TYR A 64 8.25 -18.38 1.43
N ASN A 65 8.85 -19.06 2.41
CA ASN A 65 8.14 -19.99 3.30
C ASN A 65 7.75 -19.39 4.66
N GLY A 66 7.74 -18.05 4.77
CA GLY A 66 7.51 -17.34 6.02
C GLY A 66 8.78 -17.00 6.80
N SER A 67 9.91 -17.66 6.50
CA SER A 67 11.20 -17.45 7.18
C SER A 67 12.36 -17.29 6.20
N LYS A 68 12.41 -18.11 5.16
CA LYS A 68 13.52 -18.17 4.20
C LYS A 68 13.05 -17.88 2.80
N TRP A 69 13.92 -17.24 2.03
CA TRP A 69 13.81 -17.03 0.61
C TRP A 69 14.65 -18.06 -0.14
N ILE A 70 14.10 -18.65 -1.18
CA ILE A 70 14.79 -19.66 -2.03
C ILE A 70 14.53 -19.29 -3.48
N LEU A 71 15.60 -19.13 -4.26
CA LEU A 71 15.51 -18.93 -5.70
C LEU A 71 15.73 -20.26 -6.43
N TYR A 72 14.78 -20.61 -7.30
CA TYR A 72 14.89 -21.69 -8.25
C TYR A 72 15.10 -21.11 -9.65
N PRO A 73 16.30 -21.22 -10.25
CA PRO A 73 16.56 -20.70 -11.58
C PRO A 73 15.56 -21.30 -12.60
N SER A 74 15.13 -20.48 -13.54
CA SER A 74 14.26 -20.98 -14.61
C SER A 74 15.00 -22.01 -15.49
N PRO A 75 14.29 -22.97 -16.09
CA PRO A 75 14.94 -24.08 -16.82
C PRO A 75 15.81 -23.65 -18.01
N ASN A 76 15.57 -22.47 -18.52
CA ASN A 76 16.32 -21.88 -19.63
C ASN A 76 17.04 -20.58 -19.25
N GLU A 77 17.21 -20.35 -17.94
CA GLU A 77 17.91 -19.20 -17.36
C GLU A 77 17.35 -17.84 -17.82
N THR A 78 16.04 -17.80 -18.07
CA THR A 78 15.35 -16.58 -18.51
C THR A 78 14.37 -16.07 -17.45
N ILE A 79 13.83 -14.89 -17.70
CA ILE A 79 12.85 -14.23 -16.81
C ILE A 79 11.57 -15.06 -16.71
N ILE A 80 11.10 -15.34 -15.50
CA ILE A 80 9.74 -15.82 -15.27
C ILE A 80 8.80 -14.61 -15.22
N ARG A 81 7.77 -14.62 -16.08
CA ARG A 81 6.78 -13.53 -16.21
C ARG A 81 5.49 -13.81 -15.46
N SER A 82 5.13 -15.08 -15.32
CA SER A 82 3.89 -15.44 -14.64
C SER A 82 4.08 -16.65 -13.72
N VAL A 83 3.34 -16.66 -12.61
CA VAL A 83 3.30 -17.75 -11.64
C VAL A 83 1.88 -17.94 -11.12
N LYS A 84 1.45 -19.20 -11.00
CA LYS A 84 0.15 -19.56 -10.43
C LYS A 84 0.21 -20.89 -9.70
N CYS A 85 -0.08 -20.89 -8.41
CA CYS A 85 -0.28 -22.09 -7.62
C CYS A 85 -1.66 -22.67 -7.91
N ILE A 86 -1.72 -23.93 -8.27
CA ILE A 86 -2.95 -24.67 -8.57
C ILE A 86 -2.79 -26.08 -8.02
N ASN A 87 -3.56 -26.40 -6.99
CA ASN A 87 -3.43 -27.61 -6.18
C ASN A 87 -1.99 -27.79 -5.64
N ASP A 88 -1.31 -28.87 -5.98
CA ASP A 88 0.06 -29.21 -5.57
C ASP A 88 1.15 -28.75 -6.55
N LYS A 89 0.80 -27.93 -7.54
CA LYS A 89 1.70 -27.50 -8.62
C LYS A 89 1.81 -25.98 -8.68
N ILE A 90 3.02 -25.52 -8.94
CA ILE A 90 3.31 -24.11 -9.18
C ILE A 90 3.58 -23.96 -10.69
N TYR A 91 2.61 -23.46 -11.43
CA TYR A 91 2.75 -23.21 -12.85
C TYR A 91 3.51 -21.92 -13.10
N THR A 92 4.45 -21.96 -14.07
CA THR A 92 5.24 -20.78 -14.47
C THR A 92 5.24 -20.60 -15.96
N GLY A 93 5.25 -19.34 -16.39
CA GLY A 93 5.46 -18.92 -17.77
C GLY A 93 6.67 -17.99 -17.85
N ALA A 94 7.56 -18.30 -18.76
CA ALA A 94 8.84 -17.63 -18.99
C ALA A 94 9.00 -17.23 -20.46
N PHE A 95 10.21 -16.93 -20.90
CA PHE A 95 10.55 -16.71 -22.30
C PHE A 95 10.63 -18.06 -23.04
N MET A 96 9.80 -18.26 -24.06
CA MET A 96 9.68 -19.48 -24.87
C MET A 96 9.50 -20.78 -24.08
N GLU A 97 9.11 -20.70 -22.81
CA GLU A 97 9.01 -21.84 -21.91
C GLU A 97 7.83 -21.66 -20.94
N PHE A 98 7.07 -22.71 -20.71
CA PHE A 98 6.10 -22.81 -19.65
C PHE A 98 5.93 -24.24 -19.16
N GLY A 99 5.57 -24.38 -17.90
CA GLY A 99 5.40 -25.69 -17.28
C GLY A 99 4.99 -25.54 -15.83
N TYR A 100 5.37 -26.51 -15.01
CA TYR A 100 5.06 -26.48 -13.58
C TYR A 100 6.20 -27.04 -12.74
N TRP A 101 6.27 -26.56 -11.52
CA TRP A 101 7.12 -27.08 -10.46
C TRP A 101 6.25 -27.90 -9.51
N GLN A 102 6.84 -28.96 -8.98
CA GLN A 102 6.20 -29.82 -7.99
C GLN A 102 7.21 -30.16 -6.90
N ARG A 103 6.76 -30.15 -5.65
CA ARG A 103 7.61 -30.44 -4.50
C ARG A 103 7.76 -31.95 -4.34
N ALA A 104 9.00 -32.42 -4.25
CA ALA A 104 9.32 -33.79 -3.96
C ALA A 104 9.29 -34.07 -2.45
N ALA A 105 9.40 -35.34 -2.07
CA ALA A 105 9.41 -35.77 -0.68
C ALA A 105 10.60 -35.22 0.13
N ASN A 106 11.71 -34.87 -0.52
CA ASN A 106 12.87 -34.21 0.10
C ASN A 106 12.68 -32.70 0.28
N GLY A 107 11.55 -32.13 -0.15
CA GLY A 107 11.24 -30.73 -0.03
C GLY A 107 11.70 -29.84 -1.19
N GLU A 108 12.44 -30.35 -2.16
CA GLU A 108 12.91 -29.61 -3.33
C GLU A 108 11.84 -29.51 -4.42
N LEU A 109 11.86 -28.42 -5.19
CA LEU A 109 11.00 -28.23 -6.35
C LEU A 109 11.66 -28.79 -7.62
N PHE A 110 10.92 -29.62 -8.35
CA PHE A 110 11.33 -30.14 -9.66
C PHE A 110 10.45 -29.56 -10.75
N TYR A 111 11.08 -29.13 -11.84
CA TYR A 111 10.40 -28.55 -12.98
C TYR A 111 10.01 -29.60 -14.02
N THR A 112 8.81 -29.46 -14.55
CA THR A 112 8.32 -30.25 -15.71
C THR A 112 7.90 -29.25 -16.80
N SER A 113 8.61 -29.29 -17.94
CA SER A 113 8.26 -28.48 -19.11
C SER A 113 7.01 -29.04 -19.79
N LEU A 114 6.04 -28.19 -20.06
CA LEU A 114 4.87 -28.45 -20.89
C LEU A 114 5.08 -27.95 -22.32
N SER A 115 5.78 -26.85 -22.49
CA SER A 115 6.08 -26.21 -23.77
C SER A 115 6.89 -27.11 -24.70
N LYS A 116 7.74 -27.99 -24.15
CA LYS A 116 8.60 -28.91 -24.93
C LYS A 116 7.81 -29.75 -25.92
N SER A 117 6.61 -30.19 -25.56
CA SER A 117 5.75 -31.02 -26.41
C SER A 117 5.16 -30.29 -27.62
N ILE A 118 5.14 -28.98 -27.60
CA ILE A 118 4.56 -28.15 -28.65
C ILE A 118 5.54 -27.03 -29.10
N LYS A 119 6.83 -27.25 -28.90
CA LYS A 119 7.89 -26.26 -29.20
C LYS A 119 7.80 -25.67 -30.61
N SER A 120 7.45 -26.51 -31.62
CA SER A 120 7.30 -26.06 -33.01
C SER A 120 6.13 -25.10 -33.27
N LYS A 121 5.22 -24.94 -32.27
CA LYS A 121 4.05 -24.02 -32.35
C LYS A 121 4.26 -22.71 -31.57
N ILE A 122 5.33 -22.68 -30.79
CA ILE A 122 5.72 -21.47 -30.06
C ILE A 122 6.53 -20.62 -31.02
N LYS A 123 6.13 -19.30 -31.09
CA LYS A 123 6.82 -18.32 -31.94
C LYS A 123 8.14 -17.91 -31.29
N ASP A 124 9.13 -17.55 -32.08
CA ASP A 124 10.36 -16.97 -31.57
C ASP A 124 10.06 -15.69 -30.77
N ASP A 125 10.76 -15.50 -29.65
CA ASP A 125 10.62 -14.38 -28.71
C ASP A 125 9.29 -14.35 -27.92
N GLU A 126 8.51 -15.43 -27.92
CA GLU A 126 7.24 -15.49 -27.22
C GLU A 126 7.42 -15.55 -25.70
N GLN A 127 6.70 -14.72 -24.97
CA GLN A 127 6.72 -14.65 -23.49
C GLN A 127 5.34 -14.94 -22.92
N PHE A 128 5.29 -15.68 -21.81
CA PHE A 128 4.04 -16.11 -21.19
C PHE A 128 3.68 -15.26 -19.97
N TRP A 129 2.76 -14.32 -20.17
CA TRP A 129 2.41 -13.26 -19.21
C TRP A 129 1.28 -13.61 -18.27
N GLY A 130 0.48 -14.63 -18.57
CA GLY A 130 -0.68 -14.99 -17.77
C GLY A 130 -0.91 -16.51 -17.71
N ILE A 131 -1.36 -16.98 -16.53
CA ILE A 131 -1.72 -18.38 -16.29
C ILE A 131 -3.10 -18.41 -15.63
N PHE A 132 -4.05 -19.10 -16.27
CA PHE A 132 -5.45 -19.11 -15.85
C PHE A 132 -5.97 -20.56 -15.75
N PRO A 133 -6.28 -21.05 -14.53
CA PRO A 133 -6.96 -22.32 -14.36
C PRO A 133 -8.45 -22.16 -14.67
N PHE A 134 -9.00 -23.10 -15.43
CA PHE A 134 -10.43 -23.21 -15.70
C PHE A 134 -10.82 -24.68 -15.82
N ASP A 135 -11.59 -25.20 -14.88
CA ASP A 135 -11.93 -26.62 -14.77
C ASP A 135 -10.69 -27.53 -14.85
N ASN A 136 -10.63 -28.38 -15.90
CA ASN A 136 -9.52 -29.28 -16.17
C ASN A 136 -8.47 -28.68 -17.11
N TYR A 137 -8.52 -27.37 -17.35
CA TYR A 137 -7.64 -26.69 -18.29
C TYR A 137 -6.75 -25.69 -17.56
N ILE A 138 -5.52 -25.56 -18.03
CA ILE A 138 -4.60 -24.50 -17.66
C ILE A 138 -4.28 -23.70 -18.93
N LEU A 139 -4.58 -22.42 -18.92
CA LEU A 139 -4.33 -21.55 -20.05
C LEU A 139 -3.06 -20.75 -19.80
N PHE A 140 -2.16 -20.76 -20.77
CA PHE A 140 -0.94 -19.95 -20.80
C PHE A 140 -1.10 -18.89 -21.88
N GLN A 141 -1.08 -17.61 -21.48
CA GLN A 141 -1.29 -16.48 -22.37
C GLN A 141 0.04 -15.82 -22.71
N SER A 142 0.32 -15.72 -24.00
CA SER A 142 1.31 -14.81 -24.56
C SER A 142 0.63 -13.59 -25.19
N LEU A 143 1.39 -12.71 -25.86
CA LEU A 143 0.81 -11.61 -26.63
C LEU A 143 0.26 -12.06 -27.99
N GLU A 144 0.61 -13.27 -28.42
CA GLU A 144 0.28 -13.82 -29.73
C GLU A 144 -0.86 -14.83 -29.64
N LYS A 145 -0.83 -15.72 -28.63
CA LYS A 145 -1.70 -16.89 -28.54
C LYS A 145 -2.09 -17.20 -27.10
N ILE A 146 -3.10 -18.05 -26.96
CA ILE A 146 -3.45 -18.69 -25.69
C ILE A 146 -3.33 -20.20 -25.87
N TYR A 147 -2.45 -20.82 -25.12
CA TYR A 147 -2.20 -22.26 -25.11
C TYR A 147 -3.03 -22.91 -24.01
N VAL A 148 -4.00 -23.73 -24.39
CA VAL A 148 -4.95 -24.38 -23.50
C VAL A 148 -4.51 -25.83 -23.27
N TYR A 149 -3.94 -26.09 -22.10
CA TYR A 149 -3.49 -27.42 -21.69
C TYR A 149 -4.60 -28.15 -20.95
N ASN A 150 -5.00 -29.32 -21.45
CA ASN A 150 -5.93 -30.19 -20.74
C ASN A 150 -5.16 -31.08 -19.77
N THR A 151 -5.41 -30.95 -18.48
CA THR A 151 -4.68 -31.69 -17.42
C THR A 151 -5.00 -33.17 -17.37
N LYS A 152 -6.16 -33.60 -17.89
CA LYS A 152 -6.56 -35.02 -17.97
C LYS A 152 -5.95 -35.73 -19.19
N THR A 153 -6.16 -35.17 -20.37
CA THR A 153 -5.72 -35.78 -21.63
C THR A 153 -4.26 -35.47 -22.00
N LYS A 154 -3.64 -34.50 -21.30
CA LYS A 154 -2.28 -34.01 -21.57
C LYS A 154 -2.11 -33.40 -22.95
N SER A 155 -3.18 -32.97 -23.59
CA SER A 155 -3.21 -32.39 -24.93
C SER A 155 -3.33 -30.87 -24.89
N PHE A 156 -2.99 -30.22 -26.01
CA PHE A 156 -3.09 -28.78 -26.20
C PHE A 156 -4.09 -28.42 -27.29
N THR A 157 -4.84 -27.38 -27.01
CA THR A 157 -5.56 -26.55 -27.99
C THR A 157 -4.95 -25.17 -28.01
N ILE A 158 -4.85 -24.53 -29.17
CA ILE A 158 -4.26 -23.20 -29.30
C ILE A 158 -5.32 -22.26 -29.86
N ILE A 159 -5.52 -21.12 -29.16
CA ILE A 159 -6.37 -20.03 -29.62
C ILE A 159 -5.44 -18.97 -30.22
N GLU A 160 -5.65 -18.69 -31.51
CA GLU A 160 -4.88 -17.70 -32.28
C GLU A 160 -5.82 -16.55 -32.70
N PRO A 161 -5.86 -15.46 -31.94
CA PRO A 161 -6.62 -14.29 -32.33
C PRO A 161 -6.03 -13.62 -33.59
N ASN A 162 -6.86 -12.90 -34.34
CA ASN A 162 -6.42 -12.16 -35.53
C ASN A 162 -5.59 -10.89 -35.21
N SER A 163 -5.39 -10.55 -33.94
CA SER A 163 -4.63 -9.41 -33.48
C SER A 163 -3.99 -9.69 -32.12
N THR A 164 -2.96 -8.90 -31.79
CA THR A 164 -2.20 -9.03 -30.54
C THR A 164 -3.11 -8.98 -29.32
N ILE A 165 -2.89 -9.90 -28.39
CA ILE A 165 -3.58 -9.96 -27.10
C ILE A 165 -2.95 -8.94 -26.17
N ASN A 166 -3.73 -7.97 -25.69
CA ASN A 166 -3.27 -7.03 -24.66
C ASN A 166 -3.09 -7.73 -23.32
N LYS A 167 -4.13 -8.46 -22.89
CA LYS A 167 -4.15 -9.23 -21.63
C LYS A 167 -5.33 -10.20 -21.62
N ALA A 168 -5.20 -11.29 -20.89
CA ALA A 168 -6.30 -12.19 -20.57
C ALA A 168 -6.71 -12.04 -19.10
N PHE A 169 -7.95 -12.43 -18.78
CA PHE A 169 -8.59 -12.27 -17.48
C PHE A 169 -9.40 -13.50 -17.15
N LYS A 170 -9.38 -13.89 -15.88
CA LYS A 170 -10.26 -14.95 -15.37
C LYS A 170 -11.31 -14.32 -14.44
N THR A 171 -12.55 -14.72 -14.67
CA THR A 171 -13.69 -14.48 -13.78
C THR A 171 -14.23 -15.80 -13.24
N SER A 172 -15.28 -15.79 -12.42
CA SER A 172 -15.95 -17.03 -11.99
C SER A 172 -16.67 -17.72 -13.16
N ASN A 173 -17.13 -16.93 -14.12
CA ASN A 173 -17.98 -17.41 -15.23
C ASN A 173 -17.19 -17.82 -16.47
N GLY A 174 -15.94 -17.37 -16.62
CA GLY A 174 -15.17 -17.68 -17.83
C GLY A 174 -13.80 -17.01 -17.89
N ILE A 175 -13.17 -17.17 -19.03
CA ILE A 175 -11.90 -16.53 -19.35
C ILE A 175 -12.12 -15.59 -20.53
N TYR A 176 -11.62 -14.38 -20.36
CA TYR A 176 -11.70 -13.30 -21.34
C TYR A 176 -10.30 -12.91 -21.81
N TYR A 177 -10.19 -12.37 -23.01
CA TYR A 177 -8.97 -11.72 -23.47
C TYR A 177 -9.30 -10.46 -24.26
N GLN A 178 -8.47 -9.45 -24.14
CA GLN A 178 -8.61 -8.19 -24.86
C GLN A 178 -7.64 -8.12 -26.02
N THR A 179 -8.15 -7.66 -27.15
CA THR A 179 -7.36 -7.19 -28.31
C THR A 179 -7.71 -5.74 -28.64
N SER A 180 -7.10 -5.15 -29.67
CA SER A 180 -7.50 -3.83 -30.19
C SER A 180 -8.94 -3.76 -30.72
N ASN A 181 -9.55 -4.92 -31.01
CA ASN A 181 -10.88 -5.01 -31.62
C ASN A 181 -12.00 -5.24 -30.59
N GLY A 182 -11.65 -5.43 -29.31
CA GLY A 182 -12.61 -5.65 -28.25
C GLY A 182 -12.17 -6.65 -27.18
N LEU A 183 -13.09 -6.95 -26.30
CA LEU A 183 -13.00 -7.99 -25.29
C LEU A 183 -13.72 -9.24 -25.77
N TYR A 184 -13.04 -10.37 -25.76
CA TYR A 184 -13.52 -11.67 -26.21
C TYR A 184 -13.65 -12.62 -25.04
N GLU A 185 -14.69 -13.41 -25.01
CA GLU A 185 -14.85 -14.57 -24.13
C GLU A 185 -14.33 -15.82 -24.82
N ILE A 186 -13.67 -16.71 -24.09
CA ILE A 186 -13.29 -18.02 -24.61
C ILE A 186 -14.46 -18.98 -24.41
N ASP A 187 -15.13 -19.32 -25.50
CA ASP A 187 -16.22 -20.29 -25.55
C ASP A 187 -15.81 -21.48 -26.42
N GLN A 188 -15.87 -22.70 -25.88
CA GLN A 188 -15.51 -23.94 -26.55
C GLN A 188 -14.16 -23.92 -27.33
N GLY A 189 -13.16 -23.25 -26.72
CA GLY A 189 -11.83 -23.11 -27.29
C GLY A 189 -11.69 -22.08 -28.41
N LYS A 190 -12.67 -21.21 -28.59
CA LYS A 190 -12.65 -20.12 -29.56
C LYS A 190 -12.96 -18.77 -28.88
N GLY A 191 -12.42 -17.70 -29.43
CA GLY A 191 -12.77 -16.34 -28.98
C GLY A 191 -14.07 -15.90 -29.58
N LYS A 192 -15.04 -15.55 -28.73
CA LYS A 192 -16.33 -14.95 -29.11
C LYS A 192 -16.35 -13.50 -28.62
N LEU A 193 -16.65 -12.57 -29.51
CA LEU A 193 -16.74 -11.15 -29.13
C LEU A 193 -17.77 -10.96 -28.03
N PHE A 194 -17.33 -10.46 -26.90
CA PHE A 194 -18.17 -10.20 -25.71
C PHE A 194 -18.58 -8.72 -25.62
N LEU A 195 -17.58 -7.81 -25.76
CA LEU A 195 -17.81 -6.37 -25.64
C LEU A 195 -16.87 -5.60 -26.56
N SER A 196 -17.42 -4.68 -27.34
CA SER A 196 -16.65 -3.74 -28.15
C SER A 196 -17.27 -2.36 -28.05
N ASN A 197 -16.46 -1.39 -27.66
CA ASN A 197 -16.80 0.03 -27.69
C ASN A 197 -15.50 0.85 -27.73
N GLU A 198 -15.61 2.15 -27.90
CA GLU A 198 -14.47 3.05 -28.05
C GLU A 198 -13.51 2.98 -26.85
N ILE A 199 -14.03 2.84 -25.62
CA ILE A 199 -13.19 2.75 -24.41
C ILE A 199 -12.42 1.45 -24.40
N ILE A 200 -13.08 0.31 -24.63
CA ILE A 200 -12.46 -1.01 -24.61
C ILE A 200 -11.44 -1.17 -25.76
N ASN A 201 -11.74 -0.61 -26.92
CA ASN A 201 -10.88 -0.75 -28.10
C ASN A 201 -9.61 0.13 -28.01
N ASN A 202 -9.73 1.31 -27.40
CA ASN A 202 -8.64 2.30 -27.36
C ASN A 202 -7.86 2.30 -26.03
N ASN A 203 -8.26 1.54 -25.02
CA ASN A 203 -7.58 1.48 -23.73
C ASN A 203 -7.25 0.06 -23.31
N LYS A 204 -6.05 -0.13 -22.79
CA LYS A 204 -5.64 -1.40 -22.20
C LYS A 204 -6.42 -1.64 -20.92
N LEU A 205 -7.08 -2.79 -20.83
CA LEU A 205 -7.63 -3.30 -19.59
C LEU A 205 -6.52 -3.88 -18.71
N ILE A 206 -6.59 -3.55 -17.43
CA ILE A 206 -5.66 -4.06 -16.41
C ILE A 206 -6.24 -5.27 -15.71
N ASN A 207 -7.55 -5.23 -15.40
CA ASN A 207 -8.25 -6.38 -14.82
C ASN A 207 -9.76 -6.27 -15.03
N ILE A 208 -10.43 -7.41 -14.80
CA ILE A 208 -11.88 -7.53 -14.74
C ILE A 208 -12.22 -8.22 -13.43
N PHE A 209 -13.08 -7.59 -12.64
CA PHE A 209 -13.60 -8.14 -11.38
C PHE A 209 -15.09 -8.39 -11.50
N GLU A 210 -15.54 -9.53 -10.98
CA GLU A 210 -16.96 -9.79 -10.79
C GLU A 210 -17.41 -9.33 -9.41
N THR A 211 -18.53 -8.66 -9.38
CA THR A 211 -19.20 -8.21 -8.15
C THR A 211 -20.67 -8.56 -8.20
N SER A 212 -21.38 -8.47 -7.09
CA SER A 212 -22.85 -8.58 -7.04
C SER A 212 -23.56 -7.55 -7.93
N GLU A 213 -22.88 -6.48 -8.26
CA GLU A 213 -23.34 -5.35 -9.05
C GLU A 213 -23.01 -5.46 -10.57
N GLY A 214 -22.33 -6.51 -11.01
CA GLY A 214 -21.86 -6.73 -12.37
C GLY A 214 -20.34 -6.79 -12.47
N MET A 215 -19.79 -6.66 -13.67
CA MET A 215 -18.34 -6.66 -13.89
C MET A 215 -17.76 -5.26 -13.73
N LEU A 216 -16.65 -5.15 -13.00
CA LEU A 216 -15.82 -3.94 -12.96
C LEU A 216 -14.60 -4.13 -13.86
N LEU A 217 -14.41 -3.22 -14.80
CA LEU A 217 -13.32 -3.24 -15.77
C LEU A 217 -12.36 -2.10 -15.42
N VAL A 218 -11.16 -2.44 -14.98
CA VAL A 218 -10.11 -1.48 -14.65
C VAL A 218 -9.31 -1.18 -15.90
N THR A 219 -9.26 0.08 -16.32
CA THR A 219 -8.46 0.52 -17.46
C THR A 219 -7.11 1.10 -17.03
N GLN A 220 -6.16 1.16 -17.95
CA GLN A 220 -4.85 1.73 -17.68
C GLN A 220 -4.88 3.23 -17.33
N LYS A 221 -5.76 4.02 -18.01
CA LYS A 221 -5.77 5.49 -17.91
C LYS A 221 -7.14 6.15 -17.81
N GLN A 222 -8.22 5.44 -18.12
CA GLN A 222 -9.54 6.06 -18.23
C GLN A 222 -10.42 5.89 -16.98
N GLY A 223 -9.94 5.19 -15.96
CA GLY A 223 -10.70 4.91 -14.75
C GLY A 223 -11.24 3.48 -14.72
N ILE A 224 -12.25 3.27 -13.90
CA ILE A 224 -12.93 2.00 -13.72
C ILE A 224 -14.32 2.10 -14.34
N PHE A 225 -14.75 1.06 -15.04
CA PHE A 225 -16.06 1.00 -15.67
C PHE A 225 -16.85 -0.19 -15.13
N LYS A 226 -18.16 -0.05 -15.12
CA LYS A 226 -19.12 -1.09 -14.73
C LYS A 226 -19.85 -1.60 -15.96
N PHE A 227 -19.93 -2.91 -16.11
CA PHE A 227 -20.75 -3.58 -17.12
C PHE A 227 -21.80 -4.46 -16.45
N LYS A 228 -23.06 -4.17 -16.65
CA LYS A 228 -24.21 -4.91 -16.09
C LYS A 228 -25.36 -4.94 -17.09
N ASN A 229 -25.90 -6.13 -17.39
CA ASN A 229 -27.06 -6.33 -18.26
C ASN A 229 -26.93 -5.62 -19.63
N GLY A 230 -25.74 -5.68 -20.25
CA GLY A 230 -25.50 -5.02 -21.54
C GLY A 230 -25.20 -3.52 -21.46
N VAL A 231 -25.31 -2.91 -20.28
CA VAL A 231 -25.02 -1.48 -20.06
C VAL A 231 -23.59 -1.29 -19.58
N PHE A 232 -22.84 -0.45 -20.28
CA PHE A 232 -21.50 -0.04 -19.93
C PHE A 232 -21.52 1.40 -19.42
N SER A 233 -21.05 1.61 -18.19
CA SER A 233 -21.10 2.91 -17.50
C SER A 233 -19.82 3.18 -16.71
N ASN A 234 -19.55 4.44 -16.38
CA ASN A 234 -18.44 4.81 -15.52
C ASN A 234 -18.70 4.38 -14.07
N PHE A 235 -17.73 3.76 -13.43
CA PHE A 235 -17.69 3.55 -11.98
C PHE A 235 -16.87 4.69 -11.37
N GLN A 236 -17.56 5.69 -10.84
CA GLN A 236 -16.94 6.90 -10.31
C GLN A 236 -16.12 6.62 -9.07
N THR A 237 -14.87 7.10 -9.04
CA THR A 237 -13.99 7.00 -7.89
C THR A 237 -13.49 8.37 -7.44
N THR A 238 -13.00 8.45 -6.21
CA THR A 238 -12.39 9.69 -5.70
C THR A 238 -10.98 9.94 -6.26
N ILE A 239 -10.44 9.02 -7.07
CA ILE A 239 -9.11 9.11 -7.70
C ILE A 239 -9.16 9.10 -9.23
N ASP A 240 -10.29 9.39 -9.85
CA ASP A 240 -10.42 9.37 -11.32
C ASP A 240 -9.40 10.30 -12.00
N ASN A 241 -9.08 11.44 -11.39
CA ASN A 241 -8.06 12.34 -11.90
C ASN A 241 -6.65 11.78 -11.71
N ASP A 242 -6.38 11.11 -10.60
CA ASP A 242 -5.09 10.46 -10.35
C ASP A 242 -4.85 9.34 -11.38
N ILE A 243 -5.89 8.53 -11.67
CA ILE A 243 -5.81 7.44 -12.68
C ILE A 243 -5.49 8.01 -14.07
N LYS A 244 -6.11 9.12 -14.48
CA LYS A 244 -5.85 9.75 -15.78
C LYS A 244 -4.42 10.26 -15.94
N GLN A 245 -3.80 10.70 -14.85
CA GLN A 245 -2.43 11.20 -14.81
C GLN A 245 -1.38 10.10 -14.60
N THR A 246 -1.85 8.92 -14.20
CA THR A 246 -1.00 7.78 -13.81
C THR A 246 -1.30 6.59 -14.71
N ASN A 247 -0.30 5.76 -14.99
CA ASN A 247 -0.51 4.49 -15.67
C ASN A 247 -0.77 3.40 -14.62
N ILE A 248 -2.00 2.91 -14.49
CA ILE A 248 -2.29 1.71 -13.72
C ILE A 248 -1.71 0.50 -14.45
N TYR A 249 -0.98 -0.34 -13.75
CA TYR A 249 -0.29 -1.51 -14.30
C TYR A 249 -0.80 -2.82 -13.71
N SER A 250 -1.12 -2.82 -12.43
CA SER A 250 -1.63 -3.98 -11.71
C SER A 250 -2.88 -3.62 -10.92
N SER A 251 -3.74 -4.59 -10.67
CA SER A 251 -4.89 -4.43 -9.79
C SER A 251 -5.30 -5.75 -9.17
N TYR A 252 -5.88 -5.68 -7.98
CA TYR A 252 -6.35 -6.83 -7.23
C TYR A 252 -7.62 -6.43 -6.44
N MET A 253 -8.62 -7.29 -6.43
CA MET A 253 -9.78 -7.14 -5.55
C MET A 253 -9.50 -7.93 -4.28
N LEU A 254 -9.51 -7.23 -3.15
CA LEU A 254 -9.29 -7.82 -1.84
C LEU A 254 -10.55 -8.58 -1.37
N SER A 255 -10.39 -9.42 -0.39
CA SER A 255 -11.49 -10.26 0.11
C SER A 255 -12.63 -9.50 0.79
N ASP A 256 -12.41 -8.23 1.16
CA ASP A 256 -13.41 -7.29 1.67
C ASP A 256 -14.08 -6.45 0.56
N GLU A 257 -13.87 -6.83 -0.72
CA GLU A 257 -14.31 -6.14 -1.93
C GLU A 257 -13.64 -4.78 -2.18
N SER A 258 -12.65 -4.37 -1.37
CA SER A 258 -11.84 -3.20 -1.68
C SER A 258 -10.91 -3.48 -2.87
N ILE A 259 -10.48 -2.42 -3.58
CA ILE A 259 -9.73 -2.54 -4.83
C ILE A 259 -8.34 -1.93 -4.63
N ALA A 260 -7.32 -2.76 -4.77
CA ALA A 260 -5.93 -2.32 -4.84
C ALA A 260 -5.54 -2.04 -6.29
N LEU A 261 -4.99 -0.87 -6.56
CA LEU A 261 -4.49 -0.43 -7.86
C LEU A 261 -3.00 -0.10 -7.74
N GLY A 262 -2.17 -0.77 -8.53
CA GLY A 262 -0.74 -0.50 -8.62
C GLY A 262 -0.41 0.29 -9.87
N SER A 263 0.42 1.31 -9.73
CA SER A 263 0.82 2.21 -10.82
C SER A 263 2.29 2.03 -11.23
N ILE A 264 2.66 2.64 -12.35
CA ILE A 264 4.06 2.67 -12.85
C ILE A 264 4.92 3.66 -12.05
N SER A 265 4.36 4.78 -11.57
CA SER A 265 5.17 5.88 -11.03
C SER A 265 4.62 6.52 -9.77
N ASN A 266 3.43 6.11 -9.30
CA ASN A 266 2.73 6.77 -8.21
C ASN A 266 2.30 5.80 -7.09
N GLY A 267 3.03 4.69 -6.92
CA GLY A 267 2.79 3.70 -5.87
C GLY A 267 1.46 2.96 -6.05
N ILE A 268 0.76 2.75 -4.95
CA ILE A 268 -0.50 2.02 -4.91
C ILE A 268 -1.62 2.87 -4.32
N PHE A 269 -2.82 2.64 -4.83
CA PHE A 269 -4.07 3.16 -4.26
C PHE A 269 -4.90 1.99 -3.74
N ILE A 270 -5.52 2.15 -2.58
CA ILE A 270 -6.55 1.24 -2.06
C ILE A 270 -7.86 2.00 -2.03
N LEU A 271 -8.86 1.47 -2.70
CA LEU A 271 -10.21 2.03 -2.77
C LEU A 271 -11.18 1.14 -2.00
N SER A 272 -12.16 1.74 -1.34
CA SER A 272 -13.32 0.98 -0.86
C SER A 272 -14.12 0.42 -2.04
N LYS A 273 -15.02 -0.51 -1.77
CA LYS A 273 -15.94 -1.07 -2.78
C LYS A 273 -16.84 -0.03 -3.46
N GLU A 274 -17.05 1.13 -2.83
CA GLU A 274 -17.77 2.26 -3.40
C GLU A 274 -16.85 3.24 -4.19
N GLY A 275 -15.56 2.95 -4.34
CA GLY A 275 -14.61 3.79 -5.08
C GLY A 275 -14.00 4.95 -4.27
N ARG A 276 -14.18 4.99 -2.94
CA ARG A 276 -13.52 6.00 -2.09
C ARG A 276 -12.09 5.60 -1.80
N LYS A 277 -11.15 6.54 -1.91
CA LYS A 277 -9.75 6.32 -1.55
C LYS A 277 -9.61 6.07 -0.04
N LEU A 278 -9.13 4.88 0.32
CA LEU A 278 -8.75 4.51 1.69
C LEU A 278 -7.29 4.85 1.95
N TYR A 279 -6.40 4.44 1.02
CA TYR A 279 -4.96 4.67 1.12
C TYR A 279 -4.37 5.08 -0.22
N HIS A 280 -3.35 5.93 -0.16
CA HIS A 280 -2.40 6.17 -1.24
C HIS A 280 -0.99 6.01 -0.67
N ILE A 281 -0.31 4.94 -1.06
CA ILE A 281 0.99 4.56 -0.49
C ILE A 281 2.04 4.65 -1.58
N THR A 282 3.05 5.47 -1.34
CA THR A 282 4.16 5.74 -2.26
C THR A 282 5.49 5.43 -1.59
N GLN A 283 6.58 5.58 -2.32
CA GLN A 283 7.92 5.48 -1.76
C GLN A 283 8.14 6.48 -0.61
N ASN A 284 7.60 7.69 -0.72
CA ASN A 284 7.67 8.70 0.34
C ASN A 284 6.87 8.32 1.59
N SER A 285 5.90 7.44 1.45
CA SER A 285 5.06 6.99 2.57
C SER A 285 5.31 5.55 2.98
N GLY A 286 6.36 4.91 2.47
CA GLY A 286 6.81 3.63 3.00
C GLY A 286 7.02 2.50 2.00
N LEU A 287 6.67 2.62 0.71
CA LEU A 287 7.03 1.61 -0.29
C LEU A 287 8.53 1.62 -0.59
N SER A 288 9.06 0.50 -1.04
CA SER A 288 10.44 0.40 -1.54
C SER A 288 10.60 1.06 -2.91
N ASN A 289 9.55 1.06 -3.74
CA ASN A 289 9.53 1.64 -5.09
C ASN A 289 8.10 2.04 -5.47
N ASN A 290 7.94 3.03 -6.36
CA ASN A 290 6.62 3.51 -6.81
C ASN A 290 6.02 2.68 -7.95
N THR A 291 6.78 1.80 -8.59
CA THR A 291 6.31 0.93 -9.67
C THR A 291 5.83 -0.40 -9.11
N ALA A 292 4.51 -0.60 -9.05
CA ALA A 292 3.87 -1.81 -8.56
C ALA A 292 3.48 -2.73 -9.72
N LEU A 293 4.31 -3.76 -9.98
CA LEU A 293 4.15 -4.70 -11.09
C LEU A 293 3.07 -5.73 -10.82
N SER A 294 2.94 -6.18 -9.57
CA SER A 294 1.96 -7.20 -9.17
C SER A 294 1.42 -6.95 -7.77
N LEU A 295 0.18 -7.38 -7.56
CA LEU A 295 -0.56 -7.31 -6.31
C LEU A 295 -1.19 -8.66 -6.01
N TYR A 296 -1.18 -9.07 -4.75
CA TYR A 296 -1.77 -10.33 -4.30
C TYR A 296 -2.14 -10.25 -2.82
N GLU A 297 -3.37 -10.65 -2.47
CA GLU A 297 -3.78 -10.84 -1.08
C GLU A 297 -3.51 -12.28 -0.67
N ASP A 298 -2.74 -12.48 0.41
CA ASP A 298 -2.48 -13.81 0.94
C ASP A 298 -3.63 -14.36 1.80
N LEU A 299 -3.53 -15.61 2.25
CA LEU A 299 -4.54 -16.26 3.08
C LEU A 299 -4.68 -15.62 4.47
N ASP A 300 -3.70 -14.83 4.91
CA ASP A 300 -3.72 -14.06 6.16
C ASP A 300 -4.20 -12.61 5.95
N LYS A 301 -4.68 -12.27 4.74
CA LYS A 301 -5.20 -10.96 4.36
C LYS A 301 -4.14 -9.85 4.33
N ASN A 302 -2.88 -10.21 4.14
CA ASN A 302 -1.85 -9.25 3.85
C ASN A 302 -1.79 -8.97 2.34
N LEU A 303 -1.61 -7.72 1.96
CA LEU A 303 -1.39 -7.32 0.58
C LEU A 303 0.10 -7.38 0.24
N TRP A 304 0.48 -8.32 -0.60
CA TRP A 304 1.81 -8.44 -1.18
C TRP A 304 1.93 -7.64 -2.47
N ILE A 305 3.04 -6.94 -2.62
CA ILE A 305 3.31 -6.05 -3.74
C ILE A 305 4.65 -6.44 -4.33
N GLY A 306 4.62 -6.97 -5.55
CA GLY A 306 5.82 -7.14 -6.36
C GLY A 306 6.14 -5.84 -7.07
N LEU A 307 7.28 -5.28 -6.76
CA LEU A 307 7.73 -3.99 -7.27
C LEU A 307 8.75 -4.17 -8.41
N ASP A 308 9.01 -3.08 -9.12
CA ASP A 308 10.14 -3.01 -10.06
C ASP A 308 11.48 -3.10 -9.31
N ASN A 309 11.50 -2.74 -8.04
CA ASN A 309 12.63 -2.93 -7.15
C ASN A 309 12.16 -3.35 -5.76
N GLY A 310 12.21 -4.65 -5.50
CA GLY A 310 11.87 -5.24 -4.20
C GLY A 310 10.47 -5.80 -4.09
N ILE A 311 10.13 -6.25 -2.89
CA ILE A 311 8.83 -6.79 -2.50
C ILE A 311 8.39 -6.09 -1.23
N ASN A 312 7.12 -5.69 -1.16
CA ASN A 312 6.53 -5.20 0.07
C ASN A 312 5.34 -6.06 0.50
N CYS A 313 5.11 -6.13 1.80
CA CYS A 313 3.95 -6.78 2.39
C CYS A 313 3.26 -5.80 3.35
N ILE A 314 1.97 -5.56 3.18
CA ILE A 314 1.18 -4.62 3.97
C ILE A 314 0.10 -5.38 4.73
N ASN A 315 0.06 -5.23 6.05
CA ASN A 315 -1.03 -5.76 6.86
C ASN A 315 -2.15 -4.70 6.97
N LEU A 316 -3.10 -4.74 6.03
CA LEU A 316 -4.23 -3.80 5.99
C LEU A 316 -5.19 -3.92 7.18
N ASN A 317 -5.24 -5.09 7.84
CA ASN A 317 -6.11 -5.37 8.99
C ASN A 317 -5.42 -5.17 10.34
N SER A 318 -4.19 -4.64 10.35
CA SER A 318 -3.48 -4.37 11.59
C SER A 318 -4.21 -3.32 12.44
N PRO A 319 -4.44 -3.57 13.74
CA PRO A 319 -4.92 -2.53 14.65
C PRO A 319 -3.86 -1.47 14.95
N ILE A 320 -2.61 -1.70 14.53
CA ILE A 320 -1.48 -0.79 14.73
C ILE A 320 -1.27 -0.01 13.42
N ASN A 321 -1.20 1.30 13.53
CA ASN A 321 -0.84 2.17 12.43
C ASN A 321 0.52 2.83 12.68
N SER A 322 1.30 3.01 11.62
CA SER A 322 2.55 3.73 11.62
C SER A 322 2.35 5.14 11.09
N TYR A 323 2.97 6.11 11.73
CA TYR A 323 3.04 7.48 11.25
C TYR A 323 4.50 7.80 10.89
N LEU A 324 4.75 8.10 9.62
CA LEU A 324 6.09 8.45 9.13
C LEU A 324 6.22 9.97 9.02
N ASP A 325 7.09 10.55 9.83
CA ASP A 325 7.48 11.96 9.73
C ASP A 325 8.65 12.12 8.75
N ASN A 326 8.34 12.17 7.46
CA ASN A 326 9.36 12.37 6.41
C ASN A 326 9.88 13.81 6.36
N THR A 327 9.26 14.73 7.10
CA THR A 327 9.66 16.14 7.15
C THR A 327 10.63 16.45 8.27
N GLY A 328 10.72 15.56 9.26
CA GLY A 328 11.52 15.75 10.47
C GLY A 328 11.00 16.85 11.41
N ILE A 329 9.77 17.34 11.17
CA ILE A 329 9.17 18.43 11.98
C ILE A 329 8.87 17.96 13.40
N LEU A 330 8.43 16.72 13.56
CA LEU A 330 8.10 16.18 14.88
C LEU A 330 9.34 15.87 15.72
N GLY A 331 10.40 15.37 15.09
CA GLY A 331 11.60 14.92 15.77
C GLY A 331 11.37 13.67 16.63
N ALA A 332 12.12 13.54 17.74
CA ALA A 332 12.00 12.40 18.65
C ALA A 332 10.81 12.56 19.58
N ILE A 333 9.92 11.57 19.61
CA ILE A 333 8.73 11.53 20.47
C ILE A 333 9.11 10.94 21.83
N TYR A 334 8.80 11.67 22.92
CA TYR A 334 9.06 11.25 24.32
C TYR A 334 7.80 10.79 25.05
N THR A 335 6.65 11.38 24.71
CA THR A 335 5.39 11.13 25.42
C THR A 335 4.20 11.32 24.52
N SER A 336 3.10 10.65 24.83
CA SER A 336 1.82 10.86 24.16
C SER A 336 0.65 10.70 25.13
N VAL A 337 -0.46 11.36 24.83
CA VAL A 337 -1.71 11.24 25.60
C VAL A 337 -2.90 11.58 24.71
N THR A 338 -4.02 10.92 24.96
CA THR A 338 -5.31 11.32 24.39
C THR A 338 -6.05 12.25 25.34
N HIS A 339 -6.53 13.38 24.83
CA HIS A 339 -7.30 14.34 25.61
C HIS A 339 -8.32 15.04 24.69
N ASN A 340 -9.59 15.08 25.09
CA ASN A 340 -10.70 15.73 24.36
C ASN A 340 -10.73 15.36 22.85
N ASN A 341 -10.74 14.06 22.57
CA ASN A 341 -10.75 13.48 21.22
C ASN A 341 -9.55 13.87 20.33
N LYS A 342 -8.45 14.32 20.94
CA LYS A 342 -7.18 14.62 20.27
C LYS A 342 -6.05 13.73 20.80
N LEU A 343 -5.15 13.36 19.90
CA LEU A 343 -3.87 12.74 20.24
C LEU A 343 -2.82 13.85 20.33
N TYR A 344 -2.24 14.02 21.50
CA TYR A 344 -1.10 14.91 21.72
C TYR A 344 0.19 14.09 21.80
N ILE A 345 1.25 14.60 21.20
CA ILE A 345 2.60 14.02 21.27
C ILE A 345 3.59 15.10 21.71
N GLY A 346 4.38 14.79 22.74
CA GLY A 346 5.47 15.61 23.22
C GLY A 346 6.78 15.14 22.61
N THR A 347 7.53 16.07 22.05
CA THR A 347 8.76 15.78 21.30
C THR A 347 9.91 16.69 21.73
N ASN A 348 11.10 16.48 21.14
CA ASN A 348 12.24 17.39 21.33
C ASN A 348 12.09 18.73 20.59
N GLN A 349 11.06 18.89 19.75
CA GLN A 349 10.79 20.11 19.01
C GLN A 349 9.62 20.92 19.60
N GLY A 350 8.77 20.28 20.42
CA GLY A 350 7.60 20.89 21.03
C GLY A 350 6.46 19.90 21.23
N LEU A 351 5.29 20.45 21.54
CA LEU A 351 4.03 19.72 21.63
C LEU A 351 3.26 19.82 20.32
N PHE A 352 2.77 18.70 19.86
CA PHE A 352 1.95 18.60 18.65
C PHE A 352 0.66 17.86 18.95
N PHE A 353 -0.39 18.10 18.17
CA PHE A 353 -1.66 17.41 18.31
C PHE A 353 -2.31 17.13 16.94
N LYS A 354 -3.22 16.17 16.94
CA LYS A 354 -4.17 15.93 15.84
C LYS A 354 -5.47 15.36 16.38
N ASP A 355 -6.57 15.47 15.65
CA ASP A 355 -7.80 14.78 15.98
C ASP A 355 -7.64 13.26 15.81
N LEU A 356 -8.19 12.45 16.74
CA LEU A 356 -8.02 10.99 16.73
C LEU A 356 -8.52 10.34 15.44
N ASN A 357 -9.59 10.86 14.87
CA ASN A 357 -10.22 10.32 13.66
C ASN A 357 -9.75 11.03 12.38
N ALA A 358 -8.85 12.01 12.48
CA ALA A 358 -8.34 12.71 11.31
C ALA A 358 -7.13 11.98 10.73
N THR A 359 -7.06 11.94 9.40
CA THR A 359 -5.88 11.49 8.65
C THR A 359 -4.84 12.60 8.48
N ASP A 360 -5.10 13.77 9.08
CA ASP A 360 -4.34 15.00 8.89
C ASP A 360 -3.00 14.99 9.63
N LYS A 361 -2.18 15.98 9.30
CA LYS A 361 -0.89 16.23 9.94
C LYS A 361 -1.05 16.59 11.41
N PHE A 362 -0.01 16.32 12.18
CA PHE A 362 0.13 16.90 13.49
C PHE A 362 0.30 18.43 13.39
N GLU A 363 -0.45 19.16 14.18
CA GLU A 363 -0.37 20.61 14.32
C GLU A 363 0.46 20.98 15.54
N PHE A 364 1.23 22.06 15.44
CA PHE A 364 2.05 22.54 16.54
C PHE A 364 1.20 23.30 17.57
N VAL A 365 1.37 22.99 18.86
CA VAL A 365 0.79 23.75 19.97
C VAL A 365 1.64 24.98 20.24
N GLN A 366 1.06 26.16 20.11
CA GLN A 366 1.78 27.41 20.30
C GLN A 366 2.34 27.54 21.72
N ASN A 367 3.49 28.23 21.85
CA ASN A 367 4.24 28.45 23.07
C ASN A 367 4.97 27.24 23.66
N THR A 368 5.06 26.10 22.95
CA THR A 368 5.71 24.88 23.45
C THR A 368 6.97 24.50 22.68
N LYS A 369 7.67 25.47 22.06
CA LYS A 369 8.93 25.18 21.37
C LYS A 369 10.00 24.78 22.38
N GLY A 370 10.56 23.59 22.22
CA GLY A 370 11.54 22.97 23.11
C GLY A 370 11.18 21.54 23.46
N GLN A 371 11.77 21.00 24.51
CA GLN A 371 11.59 19.59 24.85
C GLN A 371 10.36 19.38 25.75
N VAL A 372 9.42 18.56 25.28
CA VAL A 372 8.24 18.15 26.05
C VAL A 372 8.48 16.74 26.60
N TRP A 373 8.69 16.65 27.91
CA TRP A 373 9.08 15.42 28.60
C TRP A 373 7.89 14.56 29.02
N SER A 374 6.77 15.19 29.42
CA SER A 374 5.61 14.47 29.94
C SER A 374 4.30 15.17 29.61
N LEU A 375 3.27 14.37 29.43
CA LEU A 375 1.89 14.81 29.25
C LEU A 375 1.00 14.08 30.25
N TYR A 376 0.10 14.80 30.88
CA TYR A 376 -0.82 14.20 31.84
C TYR A 376 -2.21 14.83 31.76
N SER A 377 -3.23 14.01 31.53
CA SER A 377 -4.62 14.44 31.51
C SER A 377 -5.28 14.16 32.83
N PHE A 378 -5.71 15.20 33.54
CA PHE A 378 -6.34 15.10 34.85
C PHE A 378 -7.43 16.14 35.04
N GLN A 379 -8.61 15.73 35.53
CA GLN A 379 -9.76 16.63 35.77
C GLN A 379 -10.07 17.59 34.60
N ASN A 380 -10.14 17.02 33.37
CA ASN A 380 -10.36 17.77 32.13
C ASN A 380 -9.30 18.84 31.82
N THR A 381 -8.11 18.74 32.41
CA THR A 381 -6.96 19.59 32.15
C THR A 381 -5.81 18.78 31.58
N LEU A 382 -5.17 19.28 30.54
CA LEU A 382 -3.96 18.69 29.97
C LEU A 382 -2.74 19.44 30.46
N PHE A 383 -1.94 18.77 31.28
CA PHE A 383 -0.63 19.26 31.74
C PHE A 383 0.46 18.85 30.76
N CYS A 384 1.36 19.80 30.47
CA CYS A 384 2.53 19.57 29.63
C CYS A 384 3.80 19.90 30.43
N GLY A 385 4.57 18.89 30.71
CA GLY A 385 5.89 19.01 31.35
C GLY A 385 6.96 19.27 30.30
N HIS A 386 7.60 20.42 30.41
CA HIS A 386 8.50 20.98 29.41
C HIS A 386 9.87 21.28 30.06
N ASP A 387 10.94 21.42 29.28
CA ASP A 387 12.26 21.78 29.75
C ASP A 387 12.29 23.14 30.45
N SER A 388 11.43 24.05 30.06
CA SER A 388 11.28 25.38 30.65
C SER A 388 10.20 25.49 31.74
N GLY A 389 9.54 24.39 32.14
CA GLY A 389 8.57 24.37 33.21
C GLY A 389 7.30 23.59 32.93
N THR A 390 6.16 24.06 33.39
CA THR A 390 4.86 23.41 33.26
C THR A 390 3.86 24.31 32.55
N PHE A 391 3.21 23.74 31.53
CA PHE A 391 2.16 24.40 30.78
C PHE A 391 0.80 23.70 30.97
N ILE A 392 -0.28 24.48 30.88
CA ILE A 392 -1.64 23.97 30.67
C ILE A 392 -1.99 24.14 29.18
N VAL A 393 -2.44 23.10 28.57
CA VAL A 393 -2.77 23.05 27.13
C VAL A 393 -4.26 23.28 26.92
N ASN A 394 -4.59 24.25 26.07
CA ASN A 394 -5.93 24.60 25.65
C ASN A 394 -6.02 24.55 24.10
N GLY A 395 -6.38 23.39 23.53
CA GLY A 395 -6.42 23.21 22.10
C GLY A 395 -5.04 23.40 21.45
N ALA A 396 -4.91 24.37 20.56
CA ALA A 396 -3.68 24.69 19.84
C ALA A 396 -2.73 25.68 20.60
N ASN A 397 -3.04 26.05 21.84
CA ASN A 397 -2.22 26.95 22.63
C ASN A 397 -1.89 26.37 23.99
N ALA A 398 -0.75 26.76 24.55
CA ALA A 398 -0.35 26.39 25.89
C ALA A 398 0.02 27.65 26.72
N ASN A 399 -0.35 27.64 28.01
CA ASN A 399 -0.08 28.68 28.95
C ASN A 399 0.89 28.17 30.02
N LEU A 400 2.00 28.91 30.24
CA LEU A 400 2.97 28.60 31.27
C LEU A 400 2.38 28.92 32.65
N ILE A 401 2.35 27.92 33.55
CA ILE A 401 1.87 28.09 34.95
C ILE A 401 2.99 27.95 35.97
N PHE A 402 4.11 27.38 35.58
CA PHE A 402 5.32 27.25 36.38
C PHE A 402 6.55 27.45 35.49
N SER A 403 7.32 28.48 35.77
CA SER A 403 8.60 28.76 35.12
C SER A 403 9.71 28.18 35.99
N GLY A 404 10.36 27.11 35.55
CA GLY A 404 11.42 26.42 36.28
C GLY A 404 12.12 25.41 35.44
N SER A 405 13.16 24.78 35.94
CA SER A 405 13.92 23.78 35.21
C SER A 405 13.15 22.48 35.14
N GLY A 406 12.82 22.08 33.94
CA GLY A 406 12.32 20.77 33.50
C GLY A 406 11.23 20.12 34.38
N THR A 407 10.12 19.72 33.77
CA THR A 407 9.08 18.96 34.46
C THR A 407 8.93 17.60 33.77
N TRP A 408 9.22 16.51 34.53
CA TRP A 408 9.26 15.13 33.99
C TRP A 408 8.00 14.31 34.24
N LYS A 409 7.34 14.56 35.38
CA LYS A 409 6.27 13.71 35.89
C LYS A 409 5.22 14.53 36.61
N PHE A 410 3.99 14.11 36.47
CA PHE A 410 2.85 14.59 37.25
C PHE A 410 2.24 13.44 38.03
N GLU A 411 1.84 13.69 39.30
CA GLU A 411 1.17 12.74 40.16
C GLU A 411 0.14 13.43 41.02
N PRO A 412 -1.17 13.11 40.94
CA PRO A 412 -2.15 13.65 41.85
C PRO A 412 -1.80 13.29 43.29
N TYR A 413 -1.87 14.22 44.20
CA TYR A 413 -1.57 13.94 45.61
C TYR A 413 -2.55 12.89 46.20
N LEU A 414 -3.84 13.01 45.91
CA LEU A 414 -4.89 12.04 46.19
C LEU A 414 -5.92 12.07 45.07
N ASN A 415 -6.67 10.98 44.87
CA ASN A 415 -7.77 10.94 43.91
C ASN A 415 -8.81 12.02 44.23
N GLY A 416 -9.14 12.88 43.25
CA GLY A 416 -10.04 14.01 43.42
C GLY A 416 -9.44 15.25 44.13
N SER A 417 -8.14 15.19 44.42
CA SER A 417 -7.43 16.29 45.07
C SER A 417 -7.33 17.54 44.18
N ASN A 418 -7.32 18.71 44.82
CA ASN A 418 -6.95 19.97 44.18
C ASN A 418 -5.43 20.20 44.16
N TYR A 419 -4.65 19.18 44.43
CA TYR A 419 -3.18 19.23 44.43
C TYR A 419 -2.59 18.23 43.46
N MET A 420 -1.57 18.67 42.72
CA MET A 420 -0.77 17.89 41.82
C MET A 420 0.69 18.01 42.21
N LEU A 421 1.38 16.90 42.38
CA LEU A 421 2.82 16.88 42.53
C LEU A 421 3.45 16.88 41.13
N GLN A 422 4.53 17.64 40.97
CA GLN A 422 5.37 17.59 39.76
C GLN A 422 6.83 17.37 40.14
N GLY A 423 7.45 16.43 39.45
CA GLY A 423 8.90 16.20 39.53
C GLY A 423 9.61 17.14 38.58
N ASN A 424 10.59 17.90 39.12
CA ASN A 424 11.41 18.84 38.37
C ASN A 424 12.89 18.46 38.48
N TYR A 425 13.77 18.97 37.59
CA TYR A 425 15.21 18.74 37.69
C TYR A 425 15.82 19.06 39.09
N ASN A 426 15.23 19.97 39.78
CA ASN A 426 15.68 20.44 41.08
C ASN A 426 14.78 20.03 42.24
N GLY A 427 14.01 18.97 42.10
CA GLY A 427 13.18 18.38 43.17
C GLY A 427 11.67 18.36 42.86
N ILE A 428 10.85 18.33 43.89
CA ILE A 428 9.41 18.16 43.78
C ILE A 428 8.70 19.46 44.08
N SER A 429 7.69 19.82 43.28
CA SER A 429 6.85 21.00 43.47
C SER A 429 5.38 20.60 43.51
N VAL A 430 4.56 21.49 44.08
CA VAL A 430 3.12 21.34 44.22
C VAL A 430 2.41 22.37 43.33
N LEU A 431 1.49 21.89 42.52
CA LEU A 431 0.48 22.71 41.87
C LEU A 431 -0.83 22.61 42.66
N GLU A 432 -1.57 23.71 42.74
CA GLU A 432 -2.86 23.80 43.42
C GLU A 432 -3.94 24.27 42.44
N LYS A 433 -5.11 23.62 42.47
CA LYS A 433 -6.28 24.07 41.74
C LYS A 433 -7.07 25.10 42.58
N LYS A 434 -7.07 26.35 42.15
CA LYS A 434 -7.74 27.46 42.81
C LYS A 434 -8.61 28.23 41.83
N ASN A 435 -9.87 28.48 42.15
CA ASN A 435 -10.82 29.16 41.27
C ASN A 435 -10.87 28.55 39.85
N ASN A 436 -10.91 27.21 39.80
CA ASN A 436 -10.92 26.41 38.55
C ASN A 436 -9.65 26.53 37.69
N SER A 437 -8.58 27.13 38.18
CA SER A 437 -7.30 27.28 37.49
C SER A 437 -6.18 26.60 38.29
N TRP A 438 -5.26 25.94 37.59
CA TRP A 438 -4.07 25.34 38.18
C TRP A 438 -2.95 26.39 38.25
N ILE A 439 -2.33 26.54 39.44
CA ILE A 439 -1.24 27.45 39.71
C ILE A 439 -0.12 26.76 40.48
N PHE A 440 1.10 27.27 40.37
CA PHE A 440 2.20 26.85 41.23
C PHE A 440 1.91 27.28 42.68
N LYS A 441 2.10 26.37 43.63
CA LYS A 441 1.94 26.61 45.05
C LYS A 441 3.28 26.82 45.76
N ASN A 442 4.09 25.76 45.84
CA ASN A 442 5.40 25.79 46.49
C ASN A 442 6.26 24.60 46.06
N LYS A 443 7.54 24.70 46.34
CA LYS A 443 8.48 23.58 46.29
C LYS A 443 8.45 22.80 47.61
N ILE A 444 8.58 21.48 47.56
CA ILE A 444 8.68 20.65 48.78
C ILE A 444 10.16 20.66 49.21
N ALA A 445 10.37 21.02 50.49
CA ALA A 445 11.70 21.07 51.10
C ALA A 445 12.29 19.63 51.25
N GLY A 446 13.61 19.52 51.19
CA GLY A 446 14.30 18.25 51.39
C GLY A 446 14.54 17.42 50.09
N PHE A 447 13.91 17.79 48.96
CA PHE A 447 14.13 17.17 47.67
C PHE A 447 14.89 18.12 46.74
N ASN A 448 16.19 17.89 46.56
CA ASN A 448 17.06 18.71 45.71
C ASN A 448 17.26 18.13 44.31
N TYR A 449 16.88 16.88 44.11
CA TYR A 449 16.90 16.14 42.83
C TYR A 449 15.63 15.31 42.72
N SER A 450 15.14 15.07 41.52
CA SER A 450 13.99 14.19 41.24
C SER A 450 14.38 13.07 40.32
#